data_1ab023dab72ac2c507dfece0504901d3
#
_entry.id   1ab023dab72ac2c507dfece0504901d3
#
_cell.length_a   1.000
_cell.length_b   1.000
_cell.length_c   1.000
_cell.angle_alpha   90.00
_cell.angle_beta   90.00
_cell.angle_gamma   90.00
#
_symmetry.space_group_name_H-M   'P 1'
#
loop_
_entity.id
_entity.type
_entity.pdbx_description
1 polymer ?
#
loop_
_entity_poly.entity_id
_entity_poly.type
_entity_poly.pdbx_seq_one_letter_code
_entity_poly.pdbx_strand_id
1 'polypeptide(L)'
;MTRNIAIIGGGIVGATAAYYLSRNGHQVTVFDEGTGQATSAAAGIICPWLSKRRNKKWYRLASEGAAFYKQLCKDVQEDGGDASFYTVSGAVLLKKTAKATQEQYEIGLKRREDAPEIGDLKILSKEELTTLLPSIQTQENALYVAGGARLDGDAMVREL
;
A
#
# COMPACT_ATOMS: atom_id res chain seq x y z
N MET A 1 -19.19 25.99 5.71
CA MET A 1 -20.49 25.49 6.22
C MET A 1 -20.33 24.06 6.67
N THR A 2 -20.64 23.75 7.93
CA THR A 2 -20.70 22.37 8.44
C THR A 2 -21.89 21.64 7.82
N ARG A 3 -21.70 20.38 7.43
CA ARG A 3 -22.73 19.50 6.86
C ARG A 3 -22.86 18.26 7.71
N ASN A 4 -24.03 17.64 7.73
CA ASN A 4 -24.26 16.30 8.23
C ASN A 4 -24.09 15.32 7.05
N ILE A 5 -23.20 14.36 7.17
CA ILE A 5 -22.83 13.42 6.10
C ILE A 5 -22.99 12.00 6.62
N ALA A 6 -23.72 11.19 5.87
CA ALA A 6 -23.82 9.75 6.10
C ALA A 6 -22.90 9.00 5.13
N ILE A 7 -22.10 8.08 5.64
CA ILE A 7 -21.26 7.18 4.85
C ILE A 7 -21.76 5.76 5.03
N ILE A 8 -21.98 5.05 3.96
CA ILE A 8 -22.37 3.65 3.96
C ILE A 8 -21.13 2.79 3.67
N GLY A 9 -20.76 1.96 4.64
CA GLY A 9 -19.59 1.09 4.62
C GLY A 9 -18.42 1.68 5.43
N GLY A 10 -17.99 0.95 6.47
CA GLY A 10 -16.89 1.29 7.39
C GLY A 10 -15.56 0.63 7.03
N GLY A 11 -15.39 0.12 5.82
CA GLY A 11 -14.09 -0.35 5.36
C GLY A 11 -13.11 0.80 5.09
N ILE A 12 -11.91 0.49 4.59
CA ILE A 12 -10.82 1.47 4.41
C ILE A 12 -11.23 2.72 3.62
N VAL A 13 -12.10 2.58 2.61
CA VAL A 13 -12.57 3.72 1.79
C VAL A 13 -13.50 4.62 2.60
N GLY A 14 -14.49 4.03 3.29
CA GLY A 14 -15.44 4.80 4.08
C GLY A 14 -14.81 5.43 5.31
N ALA A 15 -13.95 4.71 6.02
CA ALA A 15 -13.21 5.22 7.17
C ALA A 15 -12.30 6.40 6.77
N THR A 16 -11.52 6.27 5.69
CA THR A 16 -10.68 7.37 5.20
C THR A 16 -11.52 8.59 4.79
N ALA A 17 -12.66 8.38 4.12
CA ALA A 17 -13.56 9.47 3.76
C ALA A 17 -14.16 10.15 5.02
N ALA A 18 -14.58 9.36 6.02
CA ALA A 18 -15.11 9.87 7.28
C ALA A 18 -14.06 10.72 8.01
N TYR A 19 -12.84 10.21 8.14
CA TYR A 19 -11.73 10.89 8.77
C TYR A 19 -11.49 12.28 8.16
N TYR A 20 -11.29 12.37 6.86
CA TYR A 20 -11.01 13.65 6.22
C TYR A 20 -12.21 14.61 6.20
N LEU A 21 -13.44 14.10 6.09
CA LEU A 21 -14.64 14.94 6.20
C LEU A 21 -14.81 15.50 7.60
N SER A 22 -14.56 14.69 8.64
CA SER A 22 -14.57 15.14 10.05
C SER A 22 -13.48 16.16 10.32
N ARG A 23 -12.27 15.92 9.83
CA ARG A 23 -11.13 16.85 9.92
C ARG A 23 -11.40 18.19 9.23
N ASN A 24 -12.26 18.19 8.20
CA ASN A 24 -12.74 19.41 7.53
C ASN A 24 -13.95 20.06 8.23
N GLY A 25 -14.31 19.65 9.44
CA GLY A 25 -15.36 20.28 10.25
C GLY A 25 -16.78 19.86 9.88
N HIS A 26 -16.96 18.72 9.23
CA HIS A 26 -18.28 18.14 8.99
C HIS A 26 -18.68 17.18 10.13
N GLN A 27 -19.98 16.99 10.34
CA GLN A 27 -20.50 15.93 11.18
C GLN A 27 -20.72 14.68 10.35
N VAL A 28 -20.00 13.60 10.66
CA VAL A 28 -20.01 12.38 9.87
C VAL A 28 -20.57 11.24 10.69
N THR A 29 -21.47 10.45 10.09
CA THR A 29 -21.97 9.20 10.64
C THR A 29 -21.67 8.08 9.67
N VAL A 30 -20.97 7.04 10.14
CA VAL A 30 -20.67 5.85 9.33
C VAL A 30 -21.67 4.75 9.69
N PHE A 31 -22.28 4.15 8.68
CA PHE A 31 -23.15 2.99 8.81
C PHE A 31 -22.45 1.79 8.19
N ASP A 32 -22.22 0.75 8.98
CA ASP A 32 -21.62 -0.50 8.52
C ASP A 32 -22.32 -1.68 9.17
N GLU A 33 -22.61 -2.72 8.40
CA GLU A 33 -23.29 -3.94 8.89
C GLU A 33 -22.30 -5.05 9.28
N GLY A 34 -21.00 -4.81 9.16
CA GLY A 34 -19.95 -5.78 9.47
C GLY A 34 -19.81 -6.92 8.45
N THR A 35 -20.41 -6.77 7.25
CA THR A 35 -20.26 -7.74 6.16
C THR A 35 -19.27 -7.25 5.10
N GLY A 36 -18.85 -8.13 4.19
CA GLY A 36 -17.97 -7.76 3.07
C GLY A 36 -16.56 -7.28 3.48
N GLN A 37 -15.99 -7.87 4.51
CA GLN A 37 -14.74 -7.46 5.20
C GLN A 37 -13.47 -7.52 4.34
N ALA A 38 -13.48 -6.90 3.16
CA ALA A 38 -12.34 -6.92 2.24
C ALA A 38 -11.08 -6.26 2.83
N THR A 39 -11.25 -5.27 3.70
CA THR A 39 -10.14 -4.56 4.34
C THR A 39 -9.39 -5.45 5.33
N SER A 40 -10.11 -6.13 6.22
CA SER A 40 -9.53 -7.04 7.21
C SER A 40 -8.98 -8.33 6.59
N ALA A 41 -9.61 -8.82 5.52
CA ALA A 41 -9.15 -9.99 4.78
C ALA A 41 -8.00 -9.71 3.80
N ALA A 42 -7.62 -8.45 3.60
CA ALA A 42 -6.56 -8.09 2.67
C ALA A 42 -5.17 -8.47 3.20
N ALA A 43 -4.28 -8.89 2.29
CA ALA A 43 -2.88 -9.18 2.65
C ALA A 43 -2.07 -7.94 3.08
N GLY A 44 -2.61 -6.73 2.91
CA GLY A 44 -1.99 -5.49 3.30
C GLY A 44 -0.72 -5.13 2.53
N ILE A 45 -0.47 -5.72 1.36
CA ILE A 45 0.75 -5.45 0.58
C ILE A 45 0.56 -4.20 -0.27
N ILE A 46 1.42 -3.22 -0.09
CA ILE A 46 1.47 -1.99 -0.88
C ILE A 46 2.71 -2.01 -1.77
N CYS A 47 2.54 -2.43 -3.02
CA CYS A 47 3.59 -2.41 -4.05
C CYS A 47 2.94 -2.39 -5.45
N PRO A 48 2.18 -1.35 -5.82
CA PRO A 48 1.40 -1.33 -7.06
C PRO A 48 2.27 -1.14 -8.30
N TRP A 49 3.43 -0.53 -8.15
CA TRP A 49 4.26 -0.05 -9.27
C TRP A 49 4.79 -1.15 -10.18
N LEU A 50 4.92 -2.37 -9.69
CA LEU A 50 5.42 -3.49 -10.47
C LEU A 50 4.31 -4.33 -11.11
N SER A 51 3.06 -3.87 -11.07
CA SER A 51 1.94 -4.57 -11.72
C SER A 51 2.05 -4.53 -13.23
N LYS A 52 1.89 -5.68 -13.90
CA LYS A 52 1.80 -5.78 -15.38
C LYS A 52 0.38 -5.53 -15.90
N ARG A 53 -0.56 -5.06 -15.08
CA ARG A 53 -1.92 -4.71 -15.53
C ARG A 53 -1.86 -3.60 -16.57
N ARG A 54 -2.65 -3.77 -17.65
CA ARG A 54 -2.68 -2.81 -18.77
C ARG A 54 -3.60 -1.60 -18.51
N ASN A 55 -4.45 -1.65 -17.49
CA ASN A 55 -5.37 -0.57 -17.17
C ASN A 55 -4.61 0.60 -16.54
N LYS A 56 -4.40 1.65 -17.34
CA LYS A 56 -3.68 2.86 -16.92
C LYS A 56 -4.40 3.63 -15.79
N LYS A 57 -5.75 3.66 -15.81
CA LYS A 57 -6.54 4.35 -14.78
C LYS A 57 -6.40 3.65 -13.43
N TRP A 58 -6.46 2.32 -13.43
CA TRP A 58 -6.21 1.52 -12.24
C TRP A 58 -4.79 1.77 -11.70
N TYR A 59 -3.78 1.74 -12.58
CA TYR A 59 -2.38 1.95 -12.17
C TYR A 59 -2.20 3.33 -11.52
N ARG A 60 -2.73 4.38 -12.16
CA ARG A 60 -2.67 5.73 -11.63
C ARG A 60 -3.28 5.81 -10.24
N LEU A 61 -4.52 5.33 -10.06
CA LEU A 61 -5.21 5.33 -8.77
C LEU A 61 -4.42 4.56 -7.70
N ALA A 62 -3.89 3.38 -8.05
CA ALA A 62 -3.13 2.56 -7.11
C ALA A 62 -1.78 3.19 -6.72
N SER A 63 -1.09 3.84 -7.65
CA SER A 63 0.18 4.55 -7.40
C SER A 63 -0.04 5.82 -6.56
N GLU A 64 -1.04 6.62 -6.91
CA GLU A 64 -1.43 7.81 -6.12
C GLU A 64 -1.87 7.41 -4.71
N GLY A 65 -2.62 6.31 -4.56
CA GLY A 65 -3.00 5.77 -3.26
C GLY A 65 -1.79 5.31 -2.43
N ALA A 66 -0.79 4.68 -3.06
CA ALA A 66 0.44 4.31 -2.35
C ALA A 66 1.23 5.54 -1.86
N ALA A 67 1.33 6.59 -2.66
CA ALA A 67 1.97 7.85 -2.29
C ALA A 67 1.23 8.56 -1.13
N PHE A 68 -0.10 8.46 -1.12
CA PHE A 68 -0.96 9.12 -0.14
C PHE A 68 -0.79 8.61 1.29
N TYR A 69 -0.34 7.36 1.51
CA TYR A 69 -0.14 6.82 2.86
C TYR A 69 0.81 7.67 3.71
N LYS A 70 1.82 8.29 3.13
CA LYS A 70 2.73 9.18 3.88
C LYS A 70 1.99 10.37 4.47
N GLN A 71 1.10 10.98 3.69
CA GLN A 71 0.29 12.10 4.16
C GLN A 71 -0.73 11.65 5.20
N LEU A 72 -1.42 10.53 4.95
CA LEU A 72 -2.38 9.98 5.90
C LEU A 72 -1.73 9.68 7.26
N CYS A 73 -0.58 9.01 7.30
CA CYS A 73 0.13 8.74 8.54
C CYS A 73 0.51 10.01 9.29
N LYS A 74 0.97 11.04 8.57
CA LYS A 74 1.29 12.33 9.15
C LYS A 74 0.05 12.98 9.75
N ASP A 75 -1.06 13.00 9.01
CA ASP A 75 -2.33 13.60 9.45
C ASP A 75 -2.87 12.91 10.72
N VAL A 76 -2.84 11.57 10.74
CA VAL A 76 -3.25 10.77 11.91
C VAL A 76 -2.39 11.09 13.14
N GLN A 77 -1.07 11.19 12.96
CA GLN A 77 -0.15 11.55 14.05
C GLN A 77 -0.36 12.99 14.55
N GLU A 78 -0.64 13.93 13.66
CA GLU A 78 -0.96 15.33 14.03
C GLU A 78 -2.26 15.41 14.85
N ASP A 79 -3.22 14.50 14.59
CA ASP A 79 -4.48 14.42 15.34
C ASP A 79 -4.34 13.57 16.61
N GLY A 80 -3.12 13.07 16.94
CA GLY A 80 -2.80 12.34 18.16
C GLY A 80 -3.01 10.82 18.07
N GLY A 81 -3.26 10.29 16.88
CA GLY A 81 -3.43 8.85 16.62
C GLY A 81 -2.14 8.10 16.35
N ASP A 82 -2.23 6.78 16.23
CA ASP A 82 -1.11 5.86 15.96
C ASP A 82 -1.06 5.44 14.49
N ALA A 83 -0.01 5.84 13.77
CA ALA A 83 0.22 5.46 12.38
C ALA A 83 0.99 4.15 12.19
N SER A 84 1.16 3.33 13.23
CA SER A 84 1.90 2.05 13.17
C SER A 84 1.24 1.00 12.25
N PHE A 85 -0.01 1.23 11.84
CA PHE A 85 -0.69 0.41 10.86
C PHE A 85 -0.01 0.37 9.48
N TYR A 86 0.86 1.33 9.17
CA TYR A 86 1.60 1.41 7.92
C TYR A 86 3.11 1.36 8.15
N THR A 87 3.79 0.46 7.45
CA THR A 87 5.25 0.30 7.56
C THR A 87 5.87 0.08 6.19
N VAL A 88 6.85 0.91 5.83
CA VAL A 88 7.70 0.68 4.65
C VAL A 88 8.74 -0.40 5.02
N SER A 89 8.50 -1.61 4.60
CA SER A 89 9.31 -2.80 4.92
C SER A 89 10.14 -3.31 3.75
N GLY A 90 9.96 -2.74 2.57
CA GLY A 90 10.37 -3.32 1.31
C GLY A 90 9.42 -4.43 0.84
N ALA A 91 9.56 -4.82 -0.40
CA ALA A 91 8.86 -5.97 -0.98
C ALA A 91 9.80 -6.79 -1.85
N VAL A 92 9.63 -8.12 -1.83
CA VAL A 92 10.36 -9.04 -2.70
C VAL A 92 9.39 -9.70 -3.66
N LEU A 93 9.67 -9.59 -4.96
CA LEU A 93 8.91 -10.25 -6.02
C LEU A 93 9.70 -11.44 -6.56
N LEU A 94 9.18 -12.63 -6.39
CA LEU A 94 9.76 -13.86 -6.94
C LEU A 94 9.32 -14.05 -8.39
N LYS A 95 10.24 -14.44 -9.26
CA LYS A 95 10.01 -14.68 -10.69
C LYS A 95 10.68 -15.96 -11.13
N LYS A 96 9.97 -16.75 -11.94
CA LYS A 96 10.43 -18.05 -12.44
C LYS A 96 11.69 -17.98 -13.32
N THR A 97 11.98 -16.85 -13.93
CA THR A 97 13.13 -16.72 -14.85
C THR A 97 13.85 -15.38 -14.64
N ALA A 98 15.16 -15.38 -14.88
CA ALA A 98 15.99 -14.17 -14.85
C ALA A 98 15.49 -13.12 -15.85
N LYS A 99 15.02 -13.54 -17.04
CA LYS A 99 14.41 -12.64 -18.03
C LYS A 99 13.18 -11.93 -17.47
N ALA A 100 12.27 -12.64 -16.79
CA ALA A 100 11.07 -12.04 -16.21
C ALA A 100 11.41 -11.08 -15.06
N THR A 101 12.48 -11.35 -14.30
CA THR A 101 12.99 -10.45 -13.28
C THR A 101 13.56 -9.19 -13.88
N GLN A 102 14.37 -9.31 -14.94
CA GLN A 102 14.96 -8.18 -15.64
C GLN A 102 13.90 -7.27 -16.26
N GLU A 103 12.90 -7.84 -16.96
CA GLU A 103 11.76 -7.09 -17.50
C GLU A 103 11.01 -6.32 -16.39
N GLN A 104 10.85 -6.95 -15.24
CA GLN A 104 10.14 -6.33 -14.11
C GLN A 104 10.96 -5.19 -13.49
N TYR A 105 12.28 -5.36 -13.40
CA TYR A 105 13.22 -4.36 -12.96
C TYR A 105 13.18 -3.11 -13.86
N GLU A 106 13.22 -3.30 -15.17
CA GLU A 106 13.14 -2.21 -16.17
C GLU A 106 11.80 -1.44 -16.07
N ILE A 107 10.69 -2.16 -15.88
CA ILE A 107 9.38 -1.55 -15.64
C ILE A 107 9.44 -0.68 -14.37
N GLY A 108 10.06 -1.18 -13.31
CA GLY A 108 10.22 -0.45 -12.05
C GLY A 108 11.06 0.81 -12.22
N LEU A 109 12.21 0.72 -12.89
CA LEU A 109 13.08 1.87 -13.17
C LEU A 109 12.34 2.98 -13.91
N LYS A 110 11.63 2.62 -14.98
CA LYS A 110 10.85 3.59 -15.76
C LYS A 110 9.75 4.25 -14.93
N ARG A 111 9.05 3.48 -14.11
CA ARG A 111 7.96 4.00 -13.28
C ARG A 111 8.44 4.85 -12.11
N ARG A 112 9.68 4.63 -11.66
CA ARG A 112 10.28 5.41 -10.58
C ARG A 112 10.47 6.89 -10.96
N GLU A 113 10.55 7.21 -12.25
CA GLU A 113 10.61 8.59 -12.74
C GLU A 113 9.37 9.40 -12.32
N ASP A 114 8.18 8.77 -12.36
CA ASP A 114 6.90 9.38 -12.01
C ASP A 114 6.42 9.01 -10.57
N ALA A 115 7.04 8.01 -9.95
CA ALA A 115 6.69 7.49 -8.62
C ALA A 115 7.95 7.24 -7.78
N PRO A 116 8.57 8.27 -7.22
CA PRO A 116 9.81 8.15 -6.43
C PRO A 116 9.65 7.29 -5.17
N GLU A 117 8.41 7.06 -4.73
CA GLU A 117 8.08 6.15 -3.62
C GLU A 117 8.51 4.71 -3.85
N ILE A 118 8.74 4.30 -5.09
CA ILE A 118 9.32 2.97 -5.41
C ILE A 118 10.65 2.77 -4.67
N GLY A 119 11.42 3.84 -4.48
CA GLY A 119 12.74 3.76 -3.86
C GLY A 119 13.72 2.95 -4.69
N ASP A 120 14.66 2.30 -4.02
CA ASP A 120 15.66 1.49 -4.69
C ASP A 120 15.10 0.16 -5.17
N LEU A 121 15.56 -0.25 -6.35
CA LEU A 121 15.25 -1.52 -6.97
C LEU A 121 16.53 -2.35 -7.08
N LYS A 122 16.48 -3.61 -6.70
CA LYS A 122 17.63 -4.51 -6.76
C LYS A 122 17.22 -5.92 -7.17
N ILE A 123 17.87 -6.46 -8.19
CA ILE A 123 17.81 -7.90 -8.47
C ILE A 123 18.72 -8.58 -7.44
N LEU A 124 18.14 -9.44 -6.61
CA LEU A 124 18.85 -10.12 -5.54
C LEU A 124 19.54 -11.38 -6.05
N SER A 125 20.78 -11.62 -5.58
CA SER A 125 21.39 -12.92 -5.69
C SER A 125 20.70 -13.93 -4.74
N LYS A 126 20.99 -15.20 -4.92
CA LYS A 126 20.43 -16.25 -4.05
C LYS A 126 20.88 -16.08 -2.60
N GLU A 127 22.14 -15.70 -2.40
CA GLU A 127 22.73 -15.45 -1.08
C GLU A 127 22.06 -14.25 -0.41
N GLU A 128 21.85 -13.16 -1.16
CA GLU A 128 21.17 -11.98 -0.66
C GLU A 128 19.70 -12.25 -0.31
N LEU A 129 19.01 -13.04 -1.15
CA LEU A 129 17.63 -13.45 -0.88
C LEU A 129 17.56 -14.31 0.39
N THR A 130 18.46 -15.28 0.55
CA THR A 130 18.51 -16.15 1.73
C THR A 130 18.83 -15.35 3.00
N THR A 131 19.71 -14.37 2.90
CA THR A 131 20.04 -13.47 4.03
C THR A 131 18.84 -12.61 4.42
N LEU A 132 18.14 -12.07 3.44
CA LEU A 132 16.98 -11.19 3.67
C LEU A 132 15.75 -11.98 4.17
N LEU A 133 15.53 -13.17 3.62
CA LEU A 133 14.37 -14.02 3.89
C LEU A 133 14.81 -15.46 4.14
N PRO A 134 15.39 -15.79 5.31
CA PRO A 134 15.96 -17.12 5.60
C PRO A 134 14.95 -18.26 5.49
N SER A 135 13.68 -17.98 5.73
CA SER A 135 12.60 -18.97 5.65
C SER A 135 12.20 -19.33 4.22
N ILE A 136 12.64 -18.55 3.22
CA ILE A 136 12.28 -18.79 1.82
C ILE A 136 13.39 -19.56 1.13
N GLN A 137 13.14 -20.85 0.90
CA GLN A 137 13.99 -21.70 0.07
C GLN A 137 13.39 -21.79 -1.33
N THR A 138 13.97 -21.08 -2.29
CA THR A 138 13.49 -21.08 -3.66
C THR A 138 14.65 -21.04 -4.66
N GLN A 139 14.41 -21.56 -5.86
CA GLN A 139 15.30 -21.40 -7.02
C GLN A 139 14.87 -20.22 -7.91
N GLU A 140 13.82 -19.51 -7.53
CA GLU A 140 13.30 -18.38 -8.29
C GLU A 140 14.23 -17.16 -8.18
N ASN A 141 14.14 -16.31 -9.19
CA ASN A 141 14.84 -15.03 -9.21
C ASN A 141 14.03 -14.00 -8.42
N ALA A 142 14.68 -13.13 -7.71
CA ALA A 142 14.05 -12.16 -6.82
C ALA A 142 14.36 -10.71 -7.22
N LEU A 143 13.33 -9.87 -7.17
CA LEU A 143 13.45 -8.42 -7.30
C LEU A 143 13.01 -7.76 -6.00
N TYR A 144 13.91 -7.02 -5.37
CA TYR A 144 13.64 -6.20 -4.20
C TYR A 144 13.20 -4.80 -4.60
N VAL A 145 12.24 -4.25 -3.85
CA VAL A 145 11.68 -2.90 -4.02
C VAL A 145 11.65 -2.23 -2.66
N ALA A 146 12.51 -1.25 -2.44
CA ALA A 146 12.66 -0.60 -1.14
C ALA A 146 11.40 0.11 -0.64
N GLY A 147 10.62 0.71 -1.56
CA GLY A 147 9.39 1.41 -1.22
C GLY A 147 8.17 0.51 -0.98
N GLY A 148 8.33 -0.81 -1.11
CA GLY A 148 7.26 -1.74 -0.75
C GLY A 148 6.87 -1.59 0.71
N ALA A 149 5.56 -1.65 1.01
CA ALA A 149 5.06 -1.42 2.35
C ALA A 149 4.03 -2.47 2.77
N ARG A 150 3.81 -2.54 4.08
CA ARG A 150 2.77 -3.35 4.71
C ARG A 150 1.76 -2.45 5.39
N LEU A 151 0.49 -2.79 5.24
CA LEU A 151 -0.65 -2.16 5.89
C LEU A 151 -1.40 -3.19 6.74
N ASP A 152 -1.68 -2.86 7.98
CA ASP A 152 -2.70 -3.52 8.79
C ASP A 152 -4.03 -2.80 8.58
N GLY A 153 -4.92 -3.41 7.80
CA GLY A 153 -6.19 -2.78 7.41
C GLY A 153 -7.13 -2.57 8.59
N ASP A 154 -7.18 -3.52 9.53
CA ASP A 154 -8.03 -3.42 10.71
C ASP A 154 -7.51 -2.35 11.68
N ALA A 155 -6.20 -2.31 11.91
CA ALA A 155 -5.59 -1.27 12.73
C ALA A 155 -5.84 0.12 12.13
N MET A 156 -5.68 0.27 10.81
CA MET A 156 -5.95 1.53 10.14
C MET A 156 -7.41 1.98 10.29
N VAL A 157 -8.38 1.09 10.07
CA VAL A 157 -9.82 1.45 10.18
C VAL A 157 -10.19 1.82 11.61
N ARG A 158 -9.58 1.19 12.61
CA ARG A 158 -9.82 1.55 14.02
C ARG A 158 -9.24 2.90 14.42
N GLU A 159 -8.18 3.32 13.75
CA GLU A 159 -7.48 4.57 14.05
C GLU A 159 -8.10 5.79 13.36
N LEU A 160 -8.80 5.58 12.24
CA LEU A 160 -9.48 6.63 11.50
C LEU A 160 -10.88 6.91 12.01
#